data_b788c848418290b7c81ff4cf77d01622
#
_entry.id   b788c848418290b7c81ff4cf77d01622
#
_cell.length_a   1.000
_cell.length_b   1.000
_cell.length_c   1.000
_cell.angle_alpha   90.00
_cell.angle_beta   90.00
_cell.angle_gamma   90.00
#
_symmetry.space_group_name_H-M   'P 1'
#
loop_
_entity.id
_entity.type
_entity.pdbx_description
1 polymer ?
#
loop_
_entity_poly.entity_id
_entity_poly.type
_entity_poly.pdbx_seq_one_letter_code
_entity_poly.pdbx_strand_id
1 'polypeptide(L)'
;GKKLVENFKSKKSNDLTVIVYNFVDMLSHSKTEMEVIKELASNDKAYRSLTESWFKNSPLFEIIQQAQEFGFKLLLTTDHGTINVKHPSKVIGDRDTSLNLRYKTGRSLTYEHKDVFAVKQPKDVHLPSIAMSSSFIFAKNDMFFAYPNNYNHYVSYYRNTYQHGGVSLEEVIIPFAVLIPR
;
A
#
# COMPACT_ATOMS: atom_id res chain seq x y z
N GLY A 1 18.61 9.50 -7.08
CA GLY A 1 17.89 10.68 -7.57
C GLY A 1 18.45 11.21 -8.88
N LYS A 2 19.65 11.79 -8.91
CA LYS A 2 20.25 12.41 -10.10
C LYS A 2 20.29 11.48 -11.34
N LYS A 3 20.74 10.25 -11.16
CA LYS A 3 20.79 9.25 -12.24
C LYS A 3 19.41 8.94 -12.86
N LEU A 4 18.33 9.03 -12.07
CA LEU A 4 16.97 8.83 -12.58
C LEU A 4 16.54 9.97 -13.50
N VAL A 5 16.84 11.21 -13.11
CA VAL A 5 16.57 12.42 -13.89
C VAL A 5 17.38 12.42 -15.20
N GLU A 6 18.66 12.09 -15.15
CA GLU A 6 19.52 11.96 -16.33
C GLU A 6 19.01 10.88 -17.29
N ASN A 7 18.62 9.73 -16.78
CA ASN A 7 18.04 8.64 -17.56
C ASN A 7 16.73 9.08 -18.21
N PHE A 8 15.90 9.89 -17.55
CA PHE A 8 14.65 10.38 -18.12
C PHE A 8 14.89 11.28 -19.33
N LYS A 9 15.91 12.15 -19.27
CA LYS A 9 16.29 13.01 -20.42
C LYS A 9 16.59 12.19 -21.69
N SER A 10 17.20 11.02 -21.55
CA SER A 10 17.50 10.14 -22.70
C SER A 10 16.26 9.45 -23.29
N LYS A 11 15.09 9.55 -22.64
CA LYS A 11 13.84 8.89 -23.06
C LYS A 11 12.89 9.79 -23.85
N LYS A 12 13.33 11.00 -24.23
CA LYS A 12 12.50 11.98 -24.95
C LYS A 12 11.85 11.45 -26.22
N SER A 13 12.46 10.48 -26.90
CA SER A 13 11.97 9.86 -28.13
C SER A 13 11.13 8.60 -27.91
N ASN A 14 10.88 8.18 -26.67
CA ASN A 14 10.07 7.02 -26.40
C ASN A 14 8.57 7.31 -26.54
N ASP A 15 7.81 6.40 -27.12
CA ASP A 15 6.35 6.49 -27.19
C ASP A 15 5.70 6.35 -25.81
N LEU A 16 6.30 5.54 -24.94
CA LEU A 16 5.85 5.31 -23.56
C LEU A 16 7.05 5.13 -22.63
N THR A 17 7.01 5.83 -21.50
CA THR A 17 7.96 5.63 -20.40
C THR A 17 7.17 5.42 -19.09
N VAL A 18 7.42 4.33 -18.39
CA VAL A 18 6.81 4.04 -17.09
C VAL A 18 7.86 4.21 -16.00
N ILE A 19 7.52 4.97 -14.97
CA ILE A 19 8.38 5.22 -13.81
C ILE A 19 7.64 4.75 -12.56
N VAL A 20 8.22 3.81 -11.83
CA VAL A 20 7.74 3.38 -10.52
C VAL A 20 8.58 4.05 -9.44
N TYR A 21 7.92 4.72 -8.51
CA TYR A 21 8.59 5.46 -7.43
C TYR A 21 8.00 5.09 -6.07
N ASN A 22 8.69 4.24 -5.32
CA ASN A 22 8.17 3.57 -4.13
C ASN A 22 8.31 4.38 -2.83
N PHE A 23 8.58 5.69 -2.88
CA PHE A 23 8.87 6.46 -1.66
C PHE A 23 7.72 6.47 -0.66
N VAL A 24 6.48 6.67 -1.11
CA VAL A 24 5.30 6.78 -0.22
C VAL A 24 5.04 5.43 0.47
N ASP A 25 5.17 4.33 -0.27
CA ASP A 25 5.05 2.99 0.28
C ASP A 25 6.18 2.69 1.29
N MET A 26 7.43 3.01 0.94
CA MET A 26 8.57 2.91 1.86
C MET A 26 8.36 3.76 3.13
N LEU A 27 7.80 4.96 3.01
CA LEU A 27 7.50 5.82 4.16
C LEU A 27 6.45 5.17 5.08
N SER A 28 5.42 4.54 4.50
CA SER A 28 4.41 3.78 5.24
C SER A 28 5.01 2.63 6.05
N HIS A 29 5.89 1.85 5.43
CA HIS A 29 6.63 0.77 6.09
C HIS A 29 7.62 1.31 7.15
N SER A 30 8.38 2.36 6.84
CA SER A 30 9.32 2.98 7.78
C SER A 30 8.65 3.53 9.04
N LYS A 31 7.38 3.96 8.97
CA LYS A 31 6.59 4.35 10.15
C LYS A 31 6.42 3.19 11.13
N THR A 32 6.41 1.96 10.64
CA THR A 32 6.33 0.76 11.49
C THR A 32 7.67 0.42 12.14
N GLU A 33 8.78 0.66 11.44
CA GLU A 33 10.12 0.19 11.79
C GLU A 33 10.98 1.25 12.51
N MET A 34 10.73 2.54 12.26
CA MET A 34 11.57 3.64 12.75
C MET A 34 10.80 4.58 13.68
N GLU A 35 11.19 4.64 14.94
CA GLU A 35 10.56 5.50 15.96
C GLU A 35 10.52 6.97 15.54
N VAL A 36 11.59 7.49 14.94
CA VAL A 36 11.66 8.88 14.46
C VAL A 36 10.60 9.17 13.40
N ILE A 37 10.38 8.25 12.45
CA ILE A 37 9.34 8.40 11.42
C ILE A 37 7.95 8.29 12.04
N LYS A 38 7.78 7.43 13.04
CA LYS A 38 6.53 7.29 13.79
C LYS A 38 6.15 8.59 14.49
N GLU A 39 7.10 9.29 15.07
CA GLU A 39 6.93 10.58 15.70
C GLU A 39 6.62 11.69 14.67
N LEU A 40 7.42 11.80 13.61
CA LEU A 40 7.26 12.79 12.53
C LEU A 40 5.94 12.63 11.76
N ALA A 41 5.46 11.40 11.58
CA ALA A 41 4.22 11.06 10.90
C ALA A 41 3.14 10.55 11.87
N SER A 42 3.01 11.18 13.03
CA SER A 42 2.16 10.74 14.16
C SER A 42 0.67 10.66 13.81
N ASN A 43 0.21 11.44 12.85
CA ASN A 43 -1.18 11.43 12.36
C ASN A 43 -1.23 11.67 10.84
N ASP A 44 -2.43 11.53 10.26
CA ASP A 44 -2.62 11.65 8.80
C ASP A 44 -2.22 13.02 8.24
N LYS A 45 -2.41 14.09 9.01
CA LYS A 45 -2.01 15.44 8.60
C LYS A 45 -0.49 15.56 8.53
N ALA A 46 0.21 15.09 9.55
CA ALA A 46 1.68 15.07 9.58
C ALA A 46 2.26 14.17 8.48
N TYR A 47 1.68 13.00 8.27
CA TYR A 47 2.07 12.08 7.19
C TYR A 47 1.95 12.74 5.80
N ARG A 48 0.80 13.40 5.52
CA ARG A 48 0.62 14.13 4.25
C ARG A 48 1.59 15.29 4.09
N SER A 49 1.83 16.06 5.15
CA SER A 49 2.77 17.18 5.14
C SER A 49 4.20 16.72 4.85
N LEU A 50 4.62 15.62 5.45
CA LEU A 50 5.93 15.02 5.19
C LEU A 50 6.06 14.54 3.75
N THR A 51 5.03 13.86 3.23
CA THR A 51 4.97 13.40 1.83
C THR A 51 5.02 14.58 0.85
N GLU A 52 4.27 15.64 1.11
CA GLU A 52 4.24 16.84 0.27
C GLU A 52 5.60 17.56 0.26
N SER A 53 6.21 17.72 1.43
CA SER A 53 7.55 18.32 1.55
C SER A 53 8.60 17.54 0.80
N TRP A 54 8.59 16.21 0.96
CA TRP A 54 9.46 15.34 0.17
C TRP A 54 9.21 15.49 -1.33
N PHE A 55 7.95 15.42 -1.76
CA PHE A 55 7.59 15.47 -3.18
C PHE A 55 8.14 16.72 -3.85
N LYS A 56 7.95 17.90 -3.25
CA LYS A 56 8.43 19.19 -3.78
C LYS A 56 9.93 19.26 -4.00
N ASN A 57 10.70 18.48 -3.22
CA ASN A 57 12.16 18.43 -3.28
C ASN A 57 12.70 17.14 -3.91
N SER A 58 11.81 16.32 -4.49
CA SER A 58 12.17 15.00 -4.99
C SER A 58 12.60 15.03 -6.47
N PRO A 59 13.42 14.05 -6.88
CA PRO A 59 13.69 13.81 -8.30
C PRO A 59 12.44 13.50 -9.12
N LEU A 60 11.37 13.02 -8.49
CA LEU A 60 10.09 12.76 -9.14
C LEU A 60 9.45 14.09 -9.61
N PHE A 61 9.47 15.11 -8.76
CA PHE A 61 8.96 16.43 -9.14
C PHE A 61 9.75 17.05 -10.29
N GLU A 62 11.09 16.92 -10.27
CA GLU A 62 11.95 17.35 -11.37
C GLU A 62 11.64 16.63 -12.69
N ILE A 63 11.36 15.31 -12.63
CA ILE A 63 10.93 14.54 -13.81
C ILE A 63 9.60 15.03 -14.35
N ILE A 64 8.64 15.38 -13.49
CA ILE A 64 7.34 15.93 -13.90
C ILE A 64 7.52 17.26 -14.64
N GLN A 65 8.41 18.15 -14.16
CA GLN A 65 8.74 19.39 -14.81
C GLN A 65 9.38 19.15 -16.19
N GLN A 66 10.35 18.24 -16.28
CA GLN A 66 10.97 17.87 -17.56
C GLN A 66 9.99 17.20 -18.52
N ALA A 67 9.03 16.41 -18.04
CA ALA A 67 7.99 15.83 -18.88
C ALA A 67 7.13 16.92 -19.53
N GLN A 68 6.83 17.99 -18.81
CA GLN A 68 6.16 19.17 -19.35
C GLN A 68 7.00 19.86 -20.44
N GLU A 69 8.28 20.10 -20.18
CA GLU A 69 9.20 20.71 -21.13
C GLU A 69 9.37 19.88 -22.42
N PHE A 70 9.31 18.55 -22.31
CA PHE A 70 9.40 17.63 -23.44
C PHE A 70 8.08 17.45 -24.20
N GLY A 71 7.00 18.03 -23.71
CA GLY A 71 5.66 17.90 -24.30
C GLY A 71 4.98 16.57 -24.03
N PHE A 72 5.42 15.82 -23.01
CA PHE A 72 4.78 14.57 -22.65
C PHE A 72 3.44 14.78 -21.94
N LYS A 73 2.44 13.97 -22.31
CA LYS A 73 1.27 13.75 -21.49
C LYS A 73 1.67 12.83 -20.35
N LEU A 74 1.41 13.21 -19.10
CA LEU A 74 1.75 12.45 -17.93
C LEU A 74 0.48 11.85 -17.29
N LEU A 75 0.52 10.55 -17.00
CA LEU A 75 -0.45 9.87 -16.16
C LEU A 75 0.18 9.64 -14.78
N LEU A 76 -0.42 10.19 -13.74
CA LEU A 76 0.00 9.99 -12.35
C LEU A 76 -1.04 9.14 -11.64
N THR A 77 -0.63 7.99 -11.12
CA THR A 77 -1.48 7.05 -10.40
C THR A 77 -0.66 6.24 -9.39
N THR A 78 -1.30 5.37 -8.65
CA THR A 78 -0.67 4.38 -7.75
C THR A 78 -1.33 3.03 -7.95
N ASP A 79 -0.71 1.96 -7.52
CA ASP A 79 -1.22 0.58 -7.59
C ASP A 79 -2.24 0.28 -6.47
N HIS A 80 -2.12 0.91 -5.32
CA HIS A 80 -3.06 0.82 -4.19
C HIS A 80 -3.02 2.08 -3.32
N GLY A 81 -4.00 2.21 -2.46
CA GLY A 81 -3.97 3.15 -1.36
C GLY A 81 -3.56 2.48 -0.04
N THR A 82 -3.70 3.19 1.09
CA THR A 82 -3.35 2.70 2.41
C THR A 82 -4.36 3.14 3.46
N ILE A 83 -4.54 2.31 4.50
CA ILE A 83 -5.40 2.63 5.64
C ILE A 83 -4.60 2.59 6.94
N ASN A 84 -4.86 3.55 7.83
CA ASN A 84 -4.32 3.53 9.19
C ASN A 84 -5.09 2.51 10.04
N VAL A 85 -4.44 1.40 10.41
CA VAL A 85 -5.07 0.29 11.13
C VAL A 85 -5.06 0.51 12.64
N LYS A 86 -6.18 0.22 13.32
CA LYS A 86 -6.37 0.49 14.76
C LYS A 86 -6.83 -0.73 15.56
N HIS A 87 -7.67 -1.55 14.97
CA HIS A 87 -8.37 -2.63 15.67
C HIS A 87 -7.84 -4.00 15.27
N PRO A 88 -7.22 -4.76 16.19
CA PRO A 88 -6.72 -6.09 15.89
C PRO A 88 -7.85 -7.11 15.83
N SER A 89 -7.81 -7.99 14.85
CA SER A 89 -8.64 -9.20 14.79
C SER A 89 -7.73 -10.43 14.80
N LYS A 90 -8.07 -11.39 15.68
CA LYS A 90 -7.29 -12.61 15.82
C LYS A 90 -7.60 -13.56 14.67
N VAL A 91 -6.55 -14.05 14.01
CA VAL A 91 -6.66 -15.06 12.97
C VAL A 91 -5.72 -16.22 13.27
N ILE A 92 -6.24 -17.42 13.14
CA ILE A 92 -5.47 -18.66 13.19
C ILE A 92 -5.50 -19.26 11.80
N GLY A 93 -4.36 -19.67 11.30
CA GLY A 93 -4.21 -20.35 10.03
C GLY A 93 -3.11 -21.40 10.06
N ASP A 94 -3.01 -22.16 9.00
CA ASP A 94 -1.95 -23.13 8.80
C ASP A 94 -0.59 -22.46 8.50
N ARG A 95 0.47 -23.28 8.34
CA ARG A 95 1.83 -22.81 8.09
C ARG A 95 1.96 -22.03 6.76
N ASP A 96 1.09 -22.31 5.80
CA ASP A 96 1.11 -21.72 4.46
C ASP A 96 0.26 -20.44 4.37
N THR A 97 -0.32 -20.00 5.50
CA THR A 97 -1.13 -18.77 5.55
C THR A 97 -0.29 -17.54 5.27
N SER A 98 -0.79 -16.66 4.41
CA SER A 98 -0.11 -15.41 4.03
C SER A 98 0.18 -14.51 5.22
N LEU A 99 1.28 -13.77 5.18
CA LEU A 99 1.72 -12.90 6.29
C LEU A 99 1.06 -11.51 6.28
N ASN A 100 0.40 -11.11 5.20
CA ASN A 100 -0.20 -9.77 5.09
C ASN A 100 -1.21 -9.49 6.23
N LEU A 101 -1.27 -8.23 6.68
CA LEU A 101 -2.09 -7.82 7.82
C LEU A 101 -3.53 -7.48 7.44
N ARG A 102 -3.80 -7.20 6.15
CA ARG A 102 -5.11 -6.79 5.65
C ARG A 102 -5.86 -7.91 4.94
N TYR A 103 -5.15 -8.93 4.46
CA TYR A 103 -5.76 -10.15 3.95
C TYR A 103 -5.01 -11.39 4.43
N LYS A 104 -5.71 -12.50 4.44
CA LYS A 104 -5.11 -13.83 4.60
C LYS A 104 -5.64 -14.76 3.54
N THR A 105 -4.76 -15.62 3.05
CA THR A 105 -5.13 -16.77 2.24
C THR A 105 -4.55 -18.02 2.87
N GLY A 106 -5.34 -19.08 2.93
CA GLY A 106 -4.97 -20.34 3.54
C GLY A 106 -6.08 -21.38 3.40
N ARG A 107 -5.80 -22.62 3.80
CA ARG A 107 -6.74 -23.75 3.70
C ARG A 107 -7.70 -23.80 4.88
N SER A 108 -7.22 -23.45 6.08
CA SER A 108 -7.97 -23.57 7.33
C SER A 108 -7.82 -22.30 8.14
N LEU A 109 -8.65 -21.30 7.84
CA LEU A 109 -8.63 -20.01 8.52
C LEU A 109 -9.72 -19.96 9.59
N THR A 110 -9.34 -19.67 10.85
CA THR A 110 -10.26 -19.39 11.94
C THR A 110 -10.20 -17.92 12.29
N TYR A 111 -11.35 -17.24 12.29
CA TYR A 111 -11.49 -15.80 12.43
C TYR A 111 -12.86 -15.39 12.94
N GLU A 112 -12.99 -14.17 13.41
CA GLU A 112 -14.28 -13.57 13.79
C GLU A 112 -15.02 -13.07 12.55
N HIS A 113 -16.15 -13.66 12.23
CA HIS A 113 -16.93 -13.35 11.01
C HIS A 113 -17.33 -11.87 10.86
N LYS A 114 -17.59 -11.18 11.97
CA LYS A 114 -17.94 -9.76 11.96
C LYS A 114 -16.83 -8.85 11.45
N ASP A 115 -15.57 -9.26 11.64
CA ASP A 115 -14.36 -8.47 11.38
C ASP A 115 -13.85 -8.62 9.94
N VAL A 116 -14.38 -9.58 9.18
CA VAL A 116 -13.84 -9.96 7.88
C VAL A 116 -14.88 -9.98 6.77
N PHE A 117 -14.41 -9.75 5.56
CA PHE A 117 -15.05 -10.15 4.32
C PHE A 117 -14.39 -11.46 3.86
N ALA A 118 -15.15 -12.54 3.87
CA ALA A 118 -14.64 -13.89 3.58
C ALA A 118 -15.05 -14.36 2.18
N VAL A 119 -14.08 -14.84 1.42
CA VAL A 119 -14.25 -15.43 0.08
C VAL A 119 -13.86 -16.90 0.14
N LYS A 120 -14.86 -17.77 0.18
CA LYS A 120 -14.64 -19.23 0.23
C LYS A 120 -14.24 -19.82 -1.11
N GLN A 121 -14.73 -19.25 -2.20
CA GLN A 121 -14.40 -19.66 -3.56
C GLN A 121 -13.78 -18.47 -4.30
N PRO A 122 -12.44 -18.42 -4.39
CA PRO A 122 -11.72 -17.29 -5.00
C PRO A 122 -12.16 -16.99 -6.44
N LYS A 123 -12.53 -18.01 -7.21
CA LYS A 123 -12.97 -17.87 -8.60
C LYS A 123 -14.22 -17.02 -8.77
N ASP A 124 -15.12 -17.00 -7.78
CA ASP A 124 -16.37 -16.24 -7.82
C ASP A 124 -16.14 -14.73 -7.83
N VAL A 125 -14.97 -14.30 -7.40
CA VAL A 125 -14.57 -12.90 -7.34
C VAL A 125 -13.25 -12.64 -8.11
N HIS A 126 -12.95 -13.50 -9.08
CA HIS A 126 -11.76 -13.40 -9.94
C HIS A 126 -10.40 -13.40 -9.20
N LEU A 127 -10.34 -13.96 -8.00
CA LEU A 127 -9.09 -14.15 -7.28
C LEU A 127 -8.39 -15.45 -7.71
N PRO A 128 -7.06 -15.50 -7.64
CA PRO A 128 -6.30 -16.71 -7.97
C PRO A 128 -6.59 -17.84 -6.97
N SER A 129 -6.73 -19.06 -7.47
CA SER A 129 -6.80 -20.26 -6.63
C SER A 129 -5.38 -20.80 -6.40
N ILE A 130 -4.82 -20.55 -5.21
CA ILE A 130 -3.47 -21.00 -4.86
C ILE A 130 -3.45 -22.52 -4.62
N ALA A 131 -4.52 -23.06 -4.04
CA ALA A 131 -4.76 -24.50 -3.89
C ALA A 131 -6.26 -24.78 -3.95
N MET A 132 -6.66 -26.06 -4.16
CA MET A 132 -8.07 -26.43 -4.34
C MET A 132 -9.00 -26.05 -3.18
N SER A 133 -8.47 -25.93 -1.96
CA SER A 133 -9.21 -25.56 -0.75
C SER A 133 -8.83 -24.19 -0.18
N SER A 134 -8.14 -23.36 -0.95
CA SER A 134 -7.77 -22.02 -0.51
C SER A 134 -8.97 -21.10 -0.41
N SER A 135 -9.07 -20.37 0.70
CA SER A 135 -10.01 -19.27 0.90
C SER A 135 -9.25 -17.98 1.16
N PHE A 136 -9.92 -16.86 0.95
CA PHE A 136 -9.41 -15.54 1.31
C PHE A 136 -10.29 -14.92 2.38
N ILE A 137 -9.66 -14.18 3.27
CA ILE A 137 -10.34 -13.25 4.18
C ILE A 137 -9.67 -11.88 4.08
N PHE A 138 -10.49 -10.84 4.09
CA PHE A 138 -10.05 -9.45 4.05
C PHE A 138 -10.54 -8.73 5.30
N ALA A 139 -9.67 -7.96 5.92
CA ALA A 139 -10.02 -7.17 7.09
C ALA A 139 -10.97 -6.03 6.70
N LYS A 140 -12.04 -5.85 7.45
CA LYS A 140 -12.98 -4.73 7.28
C LYS A 140 -12.44 -3.47 7.95
N ASN A 141 -12.86 -2.32 7.44
CA ASN A 141 -12.55 -1.01 8.03
C ASN A 141 -11.06 -0.87 8.38
N ASP A 142 -10.75 -0.34 9.54
CA ASP A 142 -9.40 -0.14 10.07
C ASP A 142 -8.87 -1.34 10.89
N MET A 143 -9.41 -2.54 10.67
CA MET A 143 -8.97 -3.76 11.33
C MET A 143 -7.67 -4.30 10.71
N PHE A 144 -6.91 -5.06 11.48
CA PHE A 144 -5.75 -5.80 11.01
C PHE A 144 -5.64 -7.18 11.67
N PHE A 145 -5.06 -8.13 10.96
CA PHE A 145 -4.96 -9.50 11.42
C PHE A 145 -3.70 -9.72 12.25
N ALA A 146 -3.86 -10.32 13.41
CA ALA A 146 -2.76 -10.73 14.28
C ALA A 146 -2.88 -12.19 14.66
N TYR A 147 -1.75 -12.92 14.63
CA TYR A 147 -1.70 -14.30 15.10
C TYR A 147 -1.73 -14.38 16.63
N PRO A 148 -2.23 -15.49 17.21
CA PRO A 148 -2.27 -15.69 18.67
C PRO A 148 -0.89 -15.66 19.32
N ASN A 149 0.13 -16.18 18.63
CA ASN A 149 1.50 -16.19 19.14
C ASN A 149 2.04 -14.76 19.22
N ASN A 150 2.51 -14.35 20.41
CA ASN A 150 2.96 -12.99 20.69
C ASN A 150 1.93 -11.90 20.33
N TYR A 151 0.65 -12.21 20.51
CA TYR A 151 -0.46 -11.34 20.08
C TYR A 151 -0.32 -9.90 20.55
N ASN A 152 -0.09 -9.70 21.85
CA ASN A 152 0.03 -8.34 22.42
C ASN A 152 1.21 -7.55 21.82
N HIS A 153 2.32 -8.22 21.53
CA HIS A 153 3.48 -7.60 20.88
C HIS A 153 3.10 -7.11 19.48
N TYR A 154 2.52 -7.97 18.63
CA TYR A 154 2.14 -7.60 17.28
C TYR A 154 1.01 -6.57 17.23
N VAL A 155 0.06 -6.63 18.17
CA VAL A 155 -0.98 -5.62 18.31
C VAL A 155 -0.39 -4.25 18.62
N SER A 156 0.55 -4.17 19.56
CA SER A 156 1.25 -2.92 19.89
C SER A 156 2.10 -2.41 18.73
N TYR A 157 2.77 -3.31 18.02
CA TYR A 157 3.68 -3.00 16.93
C TYR A 157 2.96 -2.44 15.70
N TYR A 158 1.83 -3.03 15.31
CA TYR A 158 1.12 -2.65 14.08
C TYR A 158 0.00 -1.62 14.29
N ARG A 159 -0.46 -1.39 15.49
CA ARG A 159 -1.50 -0.39 15.75
C ARG A 159 -1.03 1.01 15.35
N ASN A 160 -1.92 1.77 14.68
CA ASN A 160 -1.64 3.11 14.14
C ASN A 160 -0.55 3.13 13.06
N THR A 161 -0.32 2.02 12.36
CA THR A 161 0.50 1.97 11.16
C THR A 161 -0.36 2.01 9.91
N TYR A 162 0.23 2.40 8.77
CA TYR A 162 -0.44 2.34 7.47
C TYR A 162 -0.21 0.98 6.85
N GLN A 163 -1.29 0.34 6.44
CA GLN A 163 -1.28 -0.99 5.84
C GLN A 163 -2.13 -0.99 4.56
N HIS A 164 -1.92 -1.99 3.70
CA HIS A 164 -2.63 -2.17 2.45
C HIS A 164 -2.86 -3.65 2.13
N GLY A 165 -3.65 -3.94 1.09
CA GLY A 165 -3.97 -5.30 0.64
C GLY A 165 -5.36 -5.77 1.06
N GLY A 166 -6.14 -4.92 1.75
CA GLY A 166 -7.54 -5.17 2.06
C GLY A 166 -8.49 -4.63 0.99
N VAL A 167 -9.75 -4.46 1.40
CA VAL A 167 -10.86 -4.05 0.53
C VAL A 167 -11.56 -2.77 1.02
N SER A 168 -10.91 -1.98 1.88
CA SER A 168 -11.44 -0.68 2.28
C SER A 168 -11.36 0.33 1.15
N LEU A 169 -12.20 1.36 1.18
CA LEU A 169 -12.17 2.42 0.16
C LEU A 169 -10.82 3.12 0.10
N GLU A 170 -10.16 3.29 1.24
CA GLU A 170 -8.83 3.89 1.36
C GLU A 170 -7.74 3.07 0.68
N GLU A 171 -7.95 1.76 0.51
CA GLU A 171 -6.99 0.85 -0.14
C GLU A 171 -7.28 0.68 -1.65
N VAL A 172 -8.55 0.68 -2.07
CA VAL A 172 -8.96 0.33 -3.44
C VAL A 172 -9.28 1.53 -4.32
N ILE A 173 -9.61 2.70 -3.73
CA ILE A 173 -9.81 3.93 -4.50
C ILE A 173 -8.47 4.65 -4.62
N ILE A 174 -7.94 4.66 -5.84
CA ILE A 174 -6.65 5.26 -6.16
C ILE A 174 -6.83 6.58 -6.94
N PRO A 175 -5.93 7.55 -6.78
CA PRO A 175 -5.92 8.74 -7.61
C PRO A 175 -5.51 8.40 -9.05
N PHE A 176 -6.12 9.10 -10.00
CA PHE A 176 -5.75 9.03 -11.40
C PHE A 176 -5.78 10.44 -12.00
N ALA A 177 -4.61 11.01 -12.23
CA ALA A 177 -4.47 12.36 -12.74
C ALA A 177 -3.78 12.37 -14.11
N VAL A 178 -4.33 13.17 -15.03
CA VAL A 178 -3.75 13.42 -16.37
C VAL A 178 -3.22 14.83 -16.40
N LEU A 179 -1.92 14.99 -16.59
CA LEU A 179 -1.28 16.29 -16.80
C LEU A 179 -0.96 16.45 -18.28
N ILE A 180 -1.41 17.55 -18.85
CA ILE A 180 -1.21 17.87 -20.26
C ILE A 180 -0.23 19.05 -20.33
N PRO A 181 0.82 18.99 -21.17
CA PRO A 181 1.74 20.11 -21.34
C PRO A 181 0.99 21.33 -21.89
N ARG A 182 1.39 22.49 -21.40
CA ARG A 182 0.87 23.78 -21.87
C ARG A 182 1.76 24.35 -22.94
#